data_de554cf5fade0bbb427ccf64e68264fa
#
_entry.id   de554cf5fade0bbb427ccf64e68264fa
#
_cell.length_a   1.000
_cell.length_b   1.000
_cell.length_c   1.000
_cell.angle_alpha   90.00
_cell.angle_beta   90.00
_cell.angle_gamma   90.00
#
_symmetry.space_group_name_H-M   'P 1'
#
loop_
_entity.id
_entity.type
_entity.pdbx_description
1 polymer ?
#
loop_
_entity_poly.entity_id
_entity_poly.type
_entity_poly.pdbx_seq_one_letter_code
_entity_poly.pdbx_strand_id
1 'polypeptide(L)'
;ALLLSLLLVLSLVVGCGQNAAPAETTTAAQETTAAATTEEATSAQETTAEETEAESEAETEAAAQEIIEPDYSDEANWAYLELDKEGDADIFFICPSVYGGSDDACNMPLSDEDVKYSFSGAINMEKGIYDANARFFAPYYQQIGLNVYEMPIEDREPYLEIAYRDVRDAFDYYLENYNNDRPIILAGFSQGADMCIRLMKDCFGDEALADQLVACYAIGWRVTEDEVNEFPQLKMAQGEDDTGVIVCFNSEAED
;
A
#
# COMPACT_ATOMS: atom_id res chain seq x y z
N ALA A 1 -4.70 8.63 -12.59
CA ALA A 1 -5.56 7.49 -12.96
C ALA A 1 -5.63 6.45 -11.83
N LEU A 2 -4.52 6.18 -11.14
CA LEU A 2 -4.48 5.22 -10.01
C LEU A 2 -5.34 5.65 -8.80
N LEU A 3 -5.36 6.95 -8.47
CA LEU A 3 -6.14 7.50 -7.35
C LEU A 3 -7.66 7.31 -7.50
N LEU A 4 -8.17 7.24 -8.75
CA LEU A 4 -9.61 7.06 -8.97
C LEU A 4 -10.05 5.60 -8.72
N SER A 5 -9.17 4.63 -8.93
CA SER A 5 -9.46 3.20 -8.71
C SER A 5 -9.53 2.86 -7.21
N LEU A 6 -8.68 3.47 -6.40
CA LEU A 6 -8.64 3.23 -4.94
C LEU A 6 -9.88 3.80 -4.23
N LEU A 7 -10.39 4.94 -4.69
CA LEU A 7 -11.63 5.55 -4.17
C LEU A 7 -12.90 4.76 -4.53
N LEU A 8 -12.89 3.98 -5.62
CA LEU A 8 -14.05 3.19 -6.05
C LEU A 8 -14.24 1.92 -5.21
N VAL A 9 -13.14 1.34 -4.69
CA VAL A 9 -13.20 0.13 -3.83
C VAL A 9 -13.72 0.49 -2.44
N LEU A 10 -13.44 1.70 -1.94
CA LEU A 10 -13.93 2.14 -0.63
C LEU A 10 -15.44 2.50 -0.62
N SER A 11 -16.05 2.78 -1.80
CA SER A 11 -17.45 3.17 -1.92
C SER A 11 -18.43 2.01 -2.12
N LEU A 12 -17.97 0.77 -2.27
CA LEU A 12 -18.83 -0.40 -2.52
C LEU A 12 -19.24 -1.18 -1.27
N VAL A 13 -18.79 -0.81 -0.07
CA VAL A 13 -19.08 -1.53 1.19
C VAL A 13 -20.23 -0.91 2.00
N VAL A 14 -20.82 0.22 1.56
CA VAL A 14 -21.95 0.86 2.27
C VAL A 14 -23.23 0.85 1.41
N GLY A 15 -23.79 -0.34 1.18
CA GLY A 15 -25.04 -0.38 0.45
C GLY A 15 -25.72 -1.75 0.36
N CYS A 16 -26.17 -2.28 1.47
CA CYS A 16 -27.20 -3.32 1.47
C CYS A 16 -28.26 -2.98 2.52
N GLY A 17 -29.44 -2.56 2.07
CA GLY A 17 -30.60 -2.46 2.95
C GLY A 17 -31.74 -1.60 2.43
N GLN A 18 -32.65 -2.27 1.73
CA GLN A 18 -34.10 -2.07 1.67
C GLN A 18 -34.72 -1.35 0.47
N ASN A 19 -35.58 -2.15 -0.19
CA ASN A 19 -36.55 -1.87 -1.21
C ASN A 19 -37.57 -0.77 -0.86
N ALA A 20 -37.88 0.07 -1.85
CA ALA A 20 -39.26 0.35 -2.30
C ALA A 20 -39.22 1.22 -3.59
N ALA A 21 -39.97 0.79 -4.58
CA ALA A 21 -40.18 1.47 -5.87
C ALA A 21 -41.43 2.36 -5.80
N PRO A 22 -41.94 2.96 -6.93
CA PRO A 22 -41.51 4.24 -7.50
C PRO A 22 -42.68 5.24 -7.57
N ALA A 23 -42.37 6.52 -7.84
CA ALA A 23 -43.37 7.42 -8.42
C ALA A 23 -42.70 8.49 -9.29
N GLU A 24 -43.21 8.57 -10.50
CA GLU A 24 -42.86 9.55 -11.55
C GLU A 24 -43.33 10.96 -11.19
N THR A 25 -42.72 12.00 -11.79
CA THR A 25 -43.30 12.98 -12.70
C THR A 25 -42.71 14.37 -12.55
N THR A 26 -42.10 14.83 -13.63
CA THR A 26 -42.24 16.10 -14.40
C THR A 26 -41.68 17.45 -13.88
N THR A 27 -40.72 17.94 -14.68
CA THR A 27 -40.62 19.23 -15.39
C THR A 27 -40.70 20.55 -14.60
N ALA A 28 -39.69 21.39 -14.73
CA ALA A 28 -39.67 22.64 -15.46
C ALA A 28 -38.38 23.45 -15.26
N ALA A 29 -37.89 23.94 -16.36
CA ALA A 29 -36.80 24.90 -16.49
C ALA A 29 -37.23 26.31 -16.06
N GLN A 30 -36.27 27.11 -15.60
CA GLN A 30 -36.26 28.54 -15.91
C GLN A 30 -34.86 29.16 -15.76
N GLU A 31 -34.37 29.66 -16.87
CA GLU A 31 -33.29 30.64 -17.01
C GLU A 31 -33.68 31.99 -16.40
N THR A 32 -32.68 32.74 -15.93
CA THR A 32 -32.58 34.22 -16.13
C THR A 32 -31.19 34.68 -15.69
N THR A 33 -30.42 35.05 -16.58
CA THR A 33 -29.68 36.22 -17.14
C THR A 33 -29.51 37.47 -16.28
N ALA A 34 -28.23 37.96 -16.37
CA ALA A 34 -27.73 39.32 -16.46
C ALA A 34 -27.70 40.17 -15.17
N ALA A 35 -26.79 41.10 -14.95
CA ALA A 35 -25.77 41.77 -15.72
C ALA A 35 -24.83 42.54 -14.77
N ALA A 36 -23.66 42.79 -15.28
CA ALA A 36 -22.61 43.72 -14.98
C ALA A 36 -23.01 45.10 -14.36
N THR A 37 -22.07 45.67 -13.59
CA THR A 37 -21.64 47.09 -13.82
C THR A 37 -20.32 47.37 -13.07
N THR A 38 -19.47 47.99 -13.80
CA THR A 38 -18.18 48.65 -13.67
C THR A 38 -18.24 49.92 -12.79
N GLU A 39 -17.09 50.33 -12.27
CA GLU A 39 -16.42 51.64 -12.22
C GLU A 39 -15.63 51.80 -10.93
N GLU A 40 -14.34 51.91 -11.01
CA GLU A 40 -13.38 52.99 -11.33
C GLU A 40 -13.19 53.99 -10.18
N ALA A 41 -12.05 54.14 -9.68
CA ALA A 41 -11.00 55.14 -9.87
C ALA A 41 -10.32 55.63 -8.59
N THR A 42 -8.99 55.55 -8.59
CA THR A 42 -8.00 56.62 -8.39
C THR A 42 -7.71 57.14 -6.97
N SER A 43 -6.50 57.04 -6.48
CA SER A 43 -5.42 58.03 -6.52
C SER A 43 -4.40 57.83 -5.38
N ALA A 44 -3.17 57.77 -5.79
CA ALA A 44 -1.88 57.98 -5.22
C ALA A 44 -1.74 58.79 -3.91
N GLN A 45 -0.80 58.35 -3.07
CA GLN A 45 0.33 59.22 -2.67
C GLN A 45 1.44 58.39 -1.99
N GLU A 46 2.64 58.62 -2.47
CA GLU A 46 3.92 58.22 -1.93
C GLU A 46 4.16 58.74 -0.52
N THR A 47 4.81 57.97 0.31
CA THR A 47 5.85 58.46 1.21
C THR A 47 6.83 57.35 1.58
N THR A 48 8.05 57.61 1.25
CA THR A 48 9.29 56.91 1.58
C THR A 48 9.51 56.83 3.08
N ALA A 49 9.88 55.66 3.59
CA ALA A 49 10.80 55.50 4.73
C ALA A 49 11.49 54.16 4.60
N GLU A 50 12.82 54.24 4.41
CA GLU A 50 13.77 53.16 4.57
C GLU A 50 13.78 52.71 6.04
N GLU A 51 13.50 51.45 6.28
CA GLU A 51 14.00 50.74 7.47
C GLU A 51 14.39 49.34 7.07
N THR A 52 15.68 49.12 7.21
CA THR A 52 16.40 47.88 7.05
C THR A 52 16.00 46.93 8.19
N GLU A 53 15.19 45.98 7.93
CA GLU A 53 15.06 44.83 8.81
C GLU A 53 15.59 43.58 8.10
N ALA A 54 16.66 43.08 8.68
CA ALA A 54 17.22 41.78 8.33
C ALA A 54 16.17 40.71 8.71
N GLU A 55 15.44 40.21 7.72
CA GLU A 55 14.73 38.95 7.87
C GLU A 55 15.75 37.85 8.05
N SER A 56 15.82 37.37 9.28
CA SER A 56 16.40 36.09 9.62
C SER A 56 15.54 35.03 8.95
N GLU A 57 15.99 34.52 7.82
CA GLU A 57 15.53 33.25 7.27
C GLU A 57 15.92 32.16 8.28
N ALA A 58 15.03 31.89 9.21
CA ALA A 58 15.07 30.63 9.92
C ALA A 58 14.56 29.57 8.93
N GLU A 59 15.48 29.00 8.16
CA GLU A 59 15.27 27.69 7.56
C GLU A 59 14.94 26.75 8.72
N THR A 60 13.68 26.46 8.90
CA THR A 60 13.25 25.33 9.72
C THR A 60 13.66 24.10 8.90
N GLU A 61 14.85 23.59 9.14
CA GLU A 61 15.23 22.27 8.70
C GLU A 61 14.15 21.33 9.26
N ALA A 62 13.23 20.88 8.41
CA ALA A 62 12.29 19.84 8.76
C ALA A 62 13.15 18.66 9.22
N ALA A 63 12.98 18.24 10.47
CA ALA A 63 13.71 17.10 10.99
C ALA A 63 13.34 15.90 10.12
N ALA A 64 14.34 15.35 9.44
CA ALA A 64 14.14 14.14 8.62
C ALA A 64 13.49 13.07 9.49
N GLN A 65 12.51 12.36 8.93
CA GLN A 65 11.84 11.25 9.62
C GLN A 65 12.88 10.28 10.15
N GLU A 66 12.80 9.93 11.44
CA GLU A 66 13.62 8.89 12.03
C GLU A 66 13.11 7.52 11.56
N ILE A 67 13.93 6.83 10.79
CA ILE A 67 13.66 5.47 10.32
C ILE A 67 14.28 4.50 11.33
N ILE A 68 13.43 3.72 12.01
CA ILE A 68 13.83 2.74 13.02
C ILE A 68 13.66 1.35 12.40
N GLU A 69 14.72 0.54 12.44
CA GLU A 69 14.66 -0.85 12.00
C GLU A 69 13.86 -1.68 13.03
N PRO A 70 12.77 -2.35 12.60
CA PRO A 70 11.98 -3.17 13.51
C PRO A 70 12.72 -4.46 13.90
N ASP A 71 12.65 -4.84 15.16
CA ASP A 71 13.16 -6.13 15.67
C ASP A 71 12.03 -7.17 15.62
N TYR A 72 12.03 -8.05 14.62
CA TYR A 72 11.01 -9.08 14.45
C TYR A 72 11.10 -10.25 15.43
N SER A 73 12.08 -10.24 16.35
CA SER A 73 12.06 -11.11 17.53
C SER A 73 11.03 -10.65 18.56
N ASP A 74 10.60 -9.38 18.50
CA ASP A 74 9.50 -8.83 19.31
C ASP A 74 8.16 -9.07 18.60
N GLU A 75 7.27 -9.83 19.24
CA GLU A 75 5.91 -10.09 18.76
C GLU A 75 5.09 -8.82 18.50
N ALA A 76 5.42 -7.70 19.16
CA ALA A 76 4.78 -6.41 18.94
C ALA A 76 5.00 -5.83 17.54
N ASN A 77 5.98 -6.35 16.78
CA ASN A 77 6.24 -5.98 15.40
C ASN A 77 5.49 -6.86 14.38
N TRP A 78 4.58 -7.71 14.87
CA TRP A 78 3.68 -8.51 14.06
C TRP A 78 2.22 -8.07 14.27
N ALA A 79 1.52 -7.81 13.17
CA ALA A 79 0.07 -7.59 13.22
C ALA A 79 -0.67 -8.93 13.43
N TYR A 80 -0.12 -10.01 12.86
CA TYR A 80 -0.57 -11.38 13.08
C TYR A 80 0.63 -12.33 13.20
N LEU A 81 0.59 -13.18 14.21
CA LEU A 81 1.61 -14.20 14.50
C LEU A 81 0.90 -15.45 15.06
N GLU A 82 0.35 -16.29 14.15
CA GLU A 82 -0.44 -17.46 14.54
C GLU A 82 0.42 -18.71 14.72
N LEU A 83 1.18 -18.79 15.80
CA LEU A 83 2.09 -19.91 16.07
C LEU A 83 1.38 -21.20 16.51
N ASP A 84 0.28 -21.07 17.25
CA ASP A 84 -0.45 -22.19 17.86
C ASP A 84 -1.55 -22.76 16.96
N LYS A 85 -1.81 -22.13 15.81
CA LYS A 85 -2.85 -22.59 14.88
C LYS A 85 -2.35 -23.81 14.11
N GLU A 86 -3.16 -24.86 14.07
CA GLU A 86 -2.91 -26.01 13.19
C GLU A 86 -3.19 -25.64 11.73
N GLY A 87 -2.43 -26.19 10.81
CA GLY A 87 -2.60 -25.95 9.38
C GLY A 87 -1.51 -26.66 8.58
N ASP A 88 -1.76 -26.91 7.30
CA ASP A 88 -0.85 -27.63 6.41
C ASP A 88 0.17 -26.70 5.72
N ALA A 89 -0.08 -25.40 5.74
CA ALA A 89 0.75 -24.39 5.13
C ALA A 89 0.86 -23.15 6.04
N ASP A 90 1.71 -22.23 5.66
CA ASP A 90 1.82 -20.90 6.24
C ASP A 90 1.45 -19.83 5.20
N ILE A 91 0.77 -18.81 5.65
CA ILE A 91 0.51 -17.60 4.86
C ILE A 91 1.42 -16.50 5.39
N PHE A 92 2.32 -16.03 4.55
CA PHE A 92 3.06 -14.80 4.81
C PHE A 92 2.35 -13.67 4.05
N PHE A 93 1.66 -12.83 4.79
CA PHE A 93 0.79 -11.79 4.23
C PHE A 93 1.40 -10.39 4.39
N ILE A 94 1.46 -9.64 3.30
CA ILE A 94 1.98 -8.28 3.29
C ILE A 94 0.82 -7.30 3.08
N CYS A 95 0.62 -6.45 4.08
CA CYS A 95 -0.51 -5.53 4.16
C CYS A 95 -0.49 -4.50 3.01
N PRO A 96 -1.66 -4.12 2.46
CA PRO A 96 -1.77 -3.02 1.52
C PRO A 96 -1.51 -1.65 2.17
N SER A 97 -1.41 -0.60 1.34
CA SER A 97 -1.22 0.77 1.82
C SER A 97 -2.41 1.24 2.66
N VAL A 98 -2.13 1.66 3.89
CA VAL A 98 -3.09 2.31 4.79
C VAL A 98 -2.62 3.68 5.27
N TYR A 99 -1.35 3.99 5.02
CA TYR A 99 -0.72 5.22 5.46
C TYR A 99 -0.82 6.31 4.39
N GLY A 100 -1.35 7.47 4.77
CA GLY A 100 -1.49 8.61 3.84
C GLY A 100 -0.17 9.29 3.51
N GLY A 101 0.76 9.28 4.46
CA GLY A 101 2.00 10.05 4.38
C GLY A 101 1.84 11.54 4.65
N SER A 102 2.95 12.23 4.78
CA SER A 102 3.08 13.68 4.82
C SER A 102 4.43 14.10 4.23
N ASP A 103 4.65 15.39 4.02
CA ASP A 103 5.93 15.89 3.50
C ASP A 103 7.11 15.54 4.43
N ASP A 104 6.85 15.44 5.74
CA ASP A 104 7.86 15.14 6.76
C ASP A 104 7.96 13.63 7.08
N ALA A 105 7.02 12.81 6.61
CA ALA A 105 6.96 11.39 6.89
C ALA A 105 6.42 10.60 5.69
N CYS A 106 7.32 10.19 4.83
CA CYS A 106 7.01 9.42 3.62
C CYS A 106 6.83 7.93 3.89
N ASN A 107 7.44 7.39 4.95
CA ASN A 107 7.24 6.02 5.42
C ASN A 107 6.41 6.01 6.71
N MET A 108 5.60 4.98 6.89
CA MET A 108 4.76 4.78 8.06
C MET A 108 5.60 4.65 9.34
N PRO A 109 5.40 5.51 10.35
CA PRO A 109 6.06 5.35 11.63
C PRO A 109 5.46 4.17 12.41
N LEU A 110 6.29 3.19 12.79
CA LEU A 110 5.83 2.00 13.55
C LEU A 110 5.45 2.31 15.00
N SER A 111 5.70 3.53 15.48
CA SER A 111 5.25 4.01 16.79
C SER A 111 3.82 4.59 16.79
N ASP A 112 3.19 4.73 15.61
CA ASP A 112 1.85 5.29 15.47
C ASP A 112 0.78 4.19 15.61
N GLU A 113 0.15 4.12 16.78
CA GLU A 113 -0.85 3.11 17.10
C GLU A 113 -2.16 3.28 16.30
N ASP A 114 -2.52 4.48 15.86
CA ASP A 114 -3.71 4.71 15.05
C ASP A 114 -3.51 4.14 13.63
N VAL A 115 -2.29 4.29 13.10
CA VAL A 115 -1.94 3.69 11.80
C VAL A 115 -1.84 2.17 11.92
N LYS A 116 -1.25 1.63 13.00
CA LYS A 116 -1.25 0.17 13.27
C LYS A 116 -2.67 -0.39 13.39
N TYR A 117 -3.58 0.35 13.99
CA TYR A 117 -4.99 -0.05 14.04
C TYR A 117 -5.60 -0.14 12.64
N SER A 118 -5.34 0.85 11.78
CA SER A 118 -5.77 0.85 10.38
C SER A 118 -5.14 -0.28 9.58
N PHE A 119 -3.85 -0.56 9.82
CA PHE A 119 -3.10 -1.67 9.23
C PHE A 119 -3.74 -3.03 9.57
N SER A 120 -4.02 -3.28 10.84
CA SER A 120 -4.71 -4.50 11.29
C SER A 120 -6.12 -4.59 10.71
N GLY A 121 -6.81 -3.45 10.57
CA GLY A 121 -8.13 -3.37 9.94
C GLY A 121 -8.12 -3.81 8.47
N ALA A 122 -7.12 -3.38 7.70
CA ALA A 122 -6.96 -3.78 6.30
C ALA A 122 -6.69 -5.29 6.18
N ILE A 123 -5.81 -5.84 7.01
CA ILE A 123 -5.55 -7.29 7.01
C ILE A 123 -6.83 -8.06 7.34
N ASN A 124 -7.63 -7.61 8.30
CA ASN A 124 -8.89 -8.28 8.67
C ASN A 124 -9.91 -8.35 7.54
N MET A 125 -9.89 -7.42 6.60
CA MET A 125 -10.76 -7.48 5.42
C MET A 125 -10.35 -8.56 4.42
N GLU A 126 -9.07 -8.94 4.41
CA GLU A 126 -8.49 -9.84 3.40
C GLU A 126 -8.15 -11.22 3.96
N LYS A 127 -7.80 -11.30 5.25
CA LYS A 127 -7.36 -12.53 5.93
C LYS A 127 -8.29 -13.73 5.67
N GLY A 128 -9.59 -13.51 5.68
CA GLY A 128 -10.58 -14.57 5.46
C GLY A 128 -10.53 -15.23 4.08
N ILE A 129 -9.86 -14.63 3.10
CA ILE A 129 -9.67 -15.22 1.76
C ILE A 129 -8.70 -16.38 1.83
N TYR A 130 -7.69 -16.29 2.71
CA TYR A 130 -6.55 -17.20 2.77
C TYR A 130 -6.58 -18.15 3.98
N ASP A 131 -7.45 -17.92 4.96
CA ASP A 131 -7.37 -18.45 6.33
C ASP A 131 -7.89 -19.88 6.53
N ALA A 132 -8.14 -20.67 5.48
CA ALA A 132 -8.89 -21.92 5.62
C ALA A 132 -8.13 -23.02 6.41
N ASN A 133 -6.87 -23.28 6.13
CA ASN A 133 -6.07 -24.36 6.74
C ASN A 133 -4.58 -24.01 6.82
N ALA A 134 -4.27 -22.79 7.23
CA ALA A 134 -2.91 -22.30 7.29
C ALA A 134 -2.70 -21.39 8.51
N ARG A 135 -1.47 -21.33 9.02
CA ARG A 135 -1.07 -20.31 9.99
C ARG A 135 -0.90 -18.99 9.28
N PHE A 136 -1.15 -17.88 9.96
CA PHE A 136 -1.12 -16.56 9.36
C PHE A 136 -0.06 -15.67 10.01
N PHE A 137 0.84 -15.14 9.20
CA PHE A 137 1.95 -14.28 9.59
C PHE A 137 1.85 -12.97 8.81
N ALA A 138 1.78 -11.86 9.51
CA ALA A 138 1.74 -10.55 8.88
C ALA A 138 2.56 -9.55 9.71
N PRO A 139 3.75 -9.16 9.26
CA PRO A 139 4.58 -8.18 9.95
C PRO A 139 4.02 -6.78 9.78
N TYR A 140 4.22 -5.92 10.78
CA TYR A 140 4.21 -4.48 10.55
C TYR A 140 5.47 -4.10 9.79
N TYR A 141 5.36 -3.18 8.85
CA TYR A 141 6.48 -2.65 8.08
C TYR A 141 6.25 -1.17 7.76
N GLN A 142 7.29 -0.43 7.53
CA GLN A 142 7.25 1.01 7.25
C GLN A 142 6.80 1.24 5.81
N GLN A 143 5.49 0.99 5.54
CA GLN A 143 4.91 1.22 4.20
C GLN A 143 5.19 2.65 3.72
N ILE A 144 5.31 2.81 2.40
CA ILE A 144 5.30 4.16 1.83
C ILE A 144 3.91 4.78 1.94
N GLY A 145 3.87 6.07 2.22
CA GLY A 145 2.65 6.85 2.22
C GLY A 145 2.07 6.99 0.82
N LEU A 146 0.75 7.24 0.72
CA LEU A 146 0.09 7.50 -0.55
C LEU A 146 0.67 8.74 -1.26
N ASN A 147 1.21 9.72 -0.51
CA ASN A 147 1.91 10.87 -1.04
C ASN A 147 3.14 10.51 -1.89
N VAL A 148 3.82 9.40 -1.57
CA VAL A 148 4.99 8.93 -2.35
C VAL A 148 4.57 8.49 -3.75
N TYR A 149 3.36 7.94 -3.93
CA TYR A 149 2.85 7.57 -5.25
C TYR A 149 2.54 8.78 -6.16
N GLU A 150 2.48 9.98 -5.60
CA GLU A 150 2.35 11.23 -6.35
C GLU A 150 3.69 11.78 -6.85
N MET A 151 4.81 11.28 -6.31
CA MET A 151 6.16 11.64 -6.74
C MET A 151 6.49 11.01 -8.12
N PRO A 152 7.48 11.56 -8.86
CA PRO A 152 8.07 10.87 -10.01
C PRO A 152 8.54 9.47 -9.61
N ILE A 153 8.45 8.51 -10.55
CA ILE A 153 8.77 7.10 -10.26
C ILE A 153 10.23 6.95 -9.77
N GLU A 154 11.14 7.71 -10.37
CA GLU A 154 12.57 7.73 -10.02
C GLU A 154 12.87 8.22 -8.60
N ASP A 155 11.95 8.96 -7.99
CA ASP A 155 12.12 9.52 -6.64
C ASP A 155 11.52 8.62 -5.54
N ARG A 156 10.78 7.56 -5.90
CA ARG A 156 10.06 6.67 -4.95
C ARG A 156 10.96 5.61 -4.33
N GLU A 157 11.98 5.17 -5.06
CA GLU A 157 12.77 3.99 -4.69
C GLU A 157 13.41 4.07 -3.30
N PRO A 158 13.97 5.20 -2.84
CA PRO A 158 14.53 5.28 -1.49
C PRO A 158 13.53 4.94 -0.37
N TYR A 159 12.26 5.30 -0.55
CA TYR A 159 11.19 5.00 0.41
C TYR A 159 10.69 3.55 0.29
N LEU A 160 10.62 3.03 -0.94
CA LEU A 160 10.28 1.63 -1.20
C LEU A 160 11.34 0.68 -0.67
N GLU A 161 12.62 1.04 -0.72
CA GLU A 161 13.72 0.26 -0.14
C GLU A 161 13.59 0.13 1.40
N ILE A 162 13.15 1.19 2.09
CA ILE A 162 12.87 1.12 3.54
C ILE A 162 11.76 0.11 3.81
N ALA A 163 10.65 0.22 3.08
CA ALA A 163 9.51 -0.70 3.21
C ALA A 163 9.90 -2.15 2.88
N TYR A 164 10.68 -2.34 1.82
CA TYR A 164 11.14 -3.67 1.39
C TYR A 164 12.13 -4.29 2.38
N ARG A 165 13.08 -3.53 2.91
CA ARG A 165 14.01 -4.01 3.92
C ARG A 165 13.25 -4.58 5.13
N ASP A 166 12.28 -3.86 5.65
CA ASP A 166 11.48 -4.33 6.79
C ASP A 166 10.75 -5.64 6.46
N VAL A 167 10.14 -5.73 5.28
CA VAL A 167 9.45 -6.96 4.82
C VAL A 167 10.44 -8.10 4.65
N ARG A 168 11.63 -7.83 4.11
CA ARG A 168 12.69 -8.83 3.93
C ARG A 168 13.20 -9.36 5.27
N ASP A 169 13.48 -8.47 6.22
CA ASP A 169 13.96 -8.85 7.55
C ASP A 169 12.90 -9.67 8.30
N ALA A 170 11.61 -9.30 8.19
CA ALA A 170 10.51 -10.07 8.73
C ALA A 170 10.41 -11.48 8.10
N PHE A 171 10.59 -11.56 6.78
CA PHE A 171 10.52 -12.82 6.06
C PHE A 171 11.68 -13.73 6.42
N ASP A 172 12.90 -13.21 6.51
CA ASP A 172 14.08 -13.96 6.94
C ASP A 172 13.90 -14.48 8.38
N TYR A 173 13.43 -13.61 9.29
CA TYR A 173 13.14 -14.03 10.67
C TYR A 173 12.07 -15.12 10.74
N TYR A 174 10.99 -14.99 9.93
CA TYR A 174 9.94 -16.00 9.82
C TYR A 174 10.50 -17.34 9.33
N LEU A 175 11.33 -17.34 8.29
CA LEU A 175 11.93 -18.56 7.76
C LEU A 175 12.81 -19.27 8.79
N GLU A 176 13.64 -18.49 9.50
CA GLU A 176 14.60 -19.03 10.46
C GLU A 176 13.94 -19.55 11.76
N ASN A 177 12.85 -18.90 12.21
CA ASN A 177 12.31 -19.16 13.55
C ASN A 177 10.94 -19.82 13.56
N TYR A 178 10.13 -19.69 12.50
CA TYR A 178 8.73 -20.09 12.54
C TYR A 178 8.32 -21.07 11.44
N ASN A 179 8.89 -20.99 10.25
CA ASN A 179 8.42 -21.76 9.09
C ASN A 179 8.68 -23.27 9.24
N ASN A 180 9.88 -23.72 9.60
CA ASN A 180 10.25 -25.12 9.73
C ASN A 180 9.95 -25.94 8.45
N ASP A 181 10.37 -25.47 7.30
CA ASP A 181 10.21 -26.09 5.98
C ASP A 181 8.74 -26.35 5.56
N ARG A 182 7.79 -25.57 6.09
CA ARG A 182 6.37 -25.69 5.74
C ARG A 182 6.08 -25.03 4.40
N PRO A 183 5.08 -25.54 3.65
CA PRO A 183 4.61 -24.87 2.43
C PRO A 183 4.19 -23.42 2.70
N ILE A 184 4.56 -22.51 1.79
CA ILE A 184 4.35 -21.08 1.92
C ILE A 184 3.34 -20.59 0.89
N ILE A 185 2.34 -19.85 1.34
CA ILE A 185 1.51 -18.98 0.52
C ILE A 185 1.99 -17.56 0.78
N LEU A 186 2.59 -16.94 -0.22
CA LEU A 186 2.95 -15.52 -0.17
C LEU A 186 1.76 -14.72 -0.69
N ALA A 187 1.28 -13.74 0.05
CA ALA A 187 0.11 -12.98 -0.36
C ALA A 187 0.22 -11.50 -0.01
N GLY A 188 -0.28 -10.65 -0.89
CA GLY A 188 -0.32 -9.21 -0.68
C GLY A 188 -1.25 -8.51 -1.66
N PHE A 189 -1.71 -7.32 -1.26
CA PHE A 189 -2.53 -6.47 -2.11
C PHE A 189 -1.90 -5.09 -2.27
N SER A 190 -1.99 -4.49 -3.48
CA SER A 190 -1.45 -3.16 -3.79
C SER A 190 0.06 -3.08 -3.45
N GLN A 191 0.48 -2.19 -2.53
CA GLN A 191 1.88 -2.12 -2.08
C GLN A 191 2.39 -3.46 -1.52
N GLY A 192 1.53 -4.20 -0.80
CA GLY A 192 1.88 -5.54 -0.32
C GLY A 192 2.19 -6.51 -1.47
N ALA A 193 1.50 -6.37 -2.60
CA ALA A 193 1.79 -7.17 -3.79
C ALA A 193 3.13 -6.79 -4.45
N ASP A 194 3.50 -5.49 -4.47
CA ASP A 194 4.84 -5.05 -4.89
C ASP A 194 5.93 -5.70 -4.03
N MET A 195 5.75 -5.67 -2.71
CA MET A 195 6.68 -6.30 -1.77
C MET A 195 6.77 -7.82 -1.99
N CYS A 196 5.65 -8.50 -2.29
CA CYS A 196 5.66 -9.92 -2.66
C CYS A 196 6.52 -10.17 -3.91
N ILE A 197 6.36 -9.36 -4.95
CA ILE A 197 7.15 -9.51 -6.18
C ILE A 197 8.64 -9.24 -5.94
N ARG A 198 9.00 -8.28 -5.08
CA ARG A 198 10.39 -8.02 -4.66
C ARG A 198 10.95 -9.24 -3.91
N LEU A 199 10.21 -9.84 -2.97
CA LEU A 199 10.62 -11.08 -2.31
C LEU A 199 10.78 -12.23 -3.30
N MET A 200 9.86 -12.38 -4.27
CA MET A 200 9.95 -13.42 -5.30
C MET A 200 11.25 -13.28 -6.12
N LYS A 201 11.60 -12.05 -6.51
CA LYS A 201 12.83 -11.79 -7.27
C LYS A 201 14.10 -12.09 -6.47
N ASP A 202 14.09 -11.73 -5.20
CA ASP A 202 15.27 -11.73 -4.35
C ASP A 202 15.53 -13.10 -3.67
N CYS A 203 14.46 -13.75 -3.18
CA CYS A 203 14.58 -14.95 -2.36
C CYS A 203 14.30 -16.25 -3.11
N PHE A 204 13.29 -16.28 -3.98
CA PHE A 204 12.78 -17.52 -4.58
C PHE A 204 13.58 -17.98 -5.82
N GLY A 205 14.77 -17.41 -6.04
CA GLY A 205 15.80 -17.99 -6.89
C GLY A 205 16.52 -19.16 -6.22
N ASP A 206 16.43 -19.31 -4.89
CA ASP A 206 16.88 -20.46 -4.14
C ASP A 206 15.95 -21.66 -4.37
N GLU A 207 16.49 -22.80 -4.79
CA GLU A 207 15.71 -23.98 -5.19
C GLU A 207 14.92 -24.56 -4.00
N ALA A 208 15.52 -24.57 -2.80
CA ALA A 208 14.89 -25.15 -1.61
C ALA A 208 13.71 -24.31 -1.14
N LEU A 209 13.83 -22.99 -1.20
CA LEU A 209 12.74 -22.08 -0.87
C LEU A 209 11.66 -22.07 -1.96
N ALA A 210 12.05 -22.13 -3.24
CA ALA A 210 11.11 -22.23 -4.36
C ALA A 210 10.23 -23.48 -4.29
N ASP A 211 10.78 -24.61 -3.81
CA ASP A 211 10.04 -25.85 -3.61
C ASP A 211 8.99 -25.78 -2.50
N GLN A 212 9.12 -24.83 -1.56
CA GLN A 212 8.13 -24.60 -0.51
C GLN A 212 6.98 -23.69 -0.98
N LEU A 213 7.14 -22.95 -2.07
CA LEU A 213 6.12 -22.01 -2.55
C LEU A 213 4.91 -22.75 -3.10
N VAL A 214 3.77 -22.59 -2.46
CA VAL A 214 2.47 -23.02 -3.01
C VAL A 214 2.05 -22.05 -4.10
N ALA A 215 1.88 -20.77 -3.76
CA ALA A 215 1.60 -19.70 -4.72
C ALA A 215 1.95 -18.33 -4.12
N CYS A 216 2.24 -17.36 -4.98
CA CYS A 216 2.31 -15.94 -4.64
C CYS A 216 1.07 -15.22 -5.19
N TYR A 217 0.21 -14.73 -4.32
CA TYR A 217 -0.95 -13.92 -4.69
C TYR A 217 -0.58 -12.44 -4.65
N ALA A 218 -0.18 -11.88 -5.80
CA ALA A 218 0.18 -10.47 -5.98
C ALA A 218 -1.00 -9.69 -6.57
N ILE A 219 -1.97 -9.36 -5.73
CA ILE A 219 -3.25 -8.78 -6.16
C ILE A 219 -3.19 -7.25 -6.18
N GLY A 220 -3.73 -6.64 -7.23
CA GLY A 220 -3.71 -5.19 -7.41
C GLY A 220 -2.33 -4.65 -7.81
N TRP A 221 -1.50 -5.49 -8.43
CA TRP A 221 -0.19 -5.14 -8.95
C TRP A 221 0.01 -5.77 -10.33
N ARG A 222 0.90 -5.19 -11.12
CA ARG A 222 1.23 -5.68 -12.45
C ARG A 222 2.60 -6.36 -12.44
N VAL A 223 2.67 -7.55 -13.02
CA VAL A 223 3.93 -8.22 -13.37
C VAL A 223 4.08 -8.18 -14.89
N THR A 224 5.17 -7.62 -15.37
CA THR A 224 5.41 -7.44 -16.81
C THR A 224 6.09 -8.66 -17.44
N GLU A 225 5.96 -8.80 -18.77
CA GLU A 225 6.68 -9.84 -19.52
C GLU A 225 8.20 -9.68 -19.41
N ASP A 226 8.70 -8.44 -19.34
CA ASP A 226 10.12 -8.16 -19.20
C ASP A 226 10.63 -8.67 -17.83
N GLU A 227 9.88 -8.46 -16.75
CA GLU A 227 10.22 -8.99 -15.43
C GLU A 227 10.22 -10.52 -15.41
N VAL A 228 9.22 -11.16 -15.99
CA VAL A 228 9.15 -12.64 -16.11
C VAL A 228 10.33 -13.19 -16.92
N ASN A 229 10.77 -12.48 -17.95
CA ASN A 229 11.92 -12.88 -18.78
C ASN A 229 13.26 -12.69 -18.04
N GLU A 230 13.36 -11.65 -17.21
CA GLU A 230 14.57 -11.33 -16.43
C GLU A 230 14.73 -12.24 -15.21
N PHE A 231 13.63 -12.58 -14.54
CA PHE A 231 13.59 -13.36 -13.30
C PHE A 231 12.87 -14.70 -13.52
N PRO A 232 13.59 -15.80 -13.82
CA PRO A 232 12.98 -17.10 -14.13
C PRO A 232 12.12 -17.72 -13.02
N GLN A 233 12.26 -17.26 -11.77
CA GLN A 233 11.43 -17.64 -10.62
C GLN A 233 10.04 -17.01 -10.66
N LEU A 234 9.82 -15.96 -11.45
CA LEU A 234 8.51 -15.35 -11.64
C LEU A 234 7.67 -16.18 -12.64
N LYS A 235 7.12 -17.28 -12.19
CA LYS A 235 6.32 -18.19 -13.03
C LYS A 235 4.84 -17.83 -12.88
N MET A 236 4.20 -17.39 -13.96
CA MET A 236 2.76 -17.09 -13.94
C MET A 236 1.94 -18.37 -13.93
N ALA A 237 0.87 -18.42 -13.12
CA ALA A 237 -0.09 -19.52 -13.10
C ALA A 237 -0.73 -19.71 -14.49
N GLN A 238 -0.85 -20.96 -14.93
CA GLN A 238 -1.47 -21.37 -16.19
C GLN A 238 -2.73 -22.23 -15.96
N GLY A 239 -2.85 -22.82 -14.76
CA GLY A 239 -3.94 -23.70 -14.38
C GLY A 239 -4.23 -23.65 -12.88
N GLU A 240 -5.34 -24.25 -12.47
CA GLU A 240 -5.84 -24.21 -11.09
C GLU A 240 -5.01 -25.06 -10.12
N ASP A 241 -4.29 -26.05 -10.63
CA ASP A 241 -3.47 -26.99 -9.83
C ASP A 241 -1.97 -26.63 -9.82
N ASP A 242 -1.59 -25.48 -10.43
CA ASP A 242 -0.19 -25.07 -10.49
C ASP A 242 0.33 -24.66 -9.12
N THR A 243 1.56 -25.06 -8.80
CA THR A 243 2.30 -24.63 -7.61
C THR A 243 3.62 -23.97 -7.96
N GLY A 244 4.19 -23.19 -7.03
CA GLY A 244 5.40 -22.41 -7.28
C GLY A 244 5.18 -21.29 -8.28
N VAL A 245 3.98 -20.72 -8.32
CA VAL A 245 3.53 -19.76 -9.34
C VAL A 245 3.02 -18.45 -8.73
N ILE A 246 2.89 -17.45 -9.60
CA ILE A 246 2.29 -16.15 -9.26
C ILE A 246 0.87 -16.11 -9.82
N VAL A 247 -0.07 -15.74 -8.98
CA VAL A 247 -1.42 -15.32 -9.33
C VAL A 247 -1.48 -13.80 -9.23
N CYS A 248 -1.53 -13.13 -10.37
CA CYS A 248 -1.53 -11.67 -10.46
C CYS A 248 -2.82 -11.20 -11.12
N PHE A 249 -3.41 -10.16 -10.54
CA PHE A 249 -4.58 -9.50 -11.09
C PHE A 249 -4.49 -7.99 -10.83
N ASN A 250 -4.69 -7.20 -11.88
CA ASN A 250 -4.76 -5.74 -11.77
C ASN A 250 -5.90 -5.20 -12.63
N SER A 251 -6.48 -4.07 -12.23
CA SER A 251 -7.48 -3.34 -12.99
C SER A 251 -6.86 -2.06 -13.54
N GLU A 252 -6.79 -1.96 -14.86
CA GLU A 252 -6.23 -0.80 -15.55
C GLU A 252 -7.30 -0.16 -16.45
N ALA A 253 -7.18 1.15 -16.70
CA ALA A 253 -8.02 1.82 -17.69
C ALA A 253 -7.57 1.42 -19.10
N GLU A 254 -8.50 1.38 -20.03
CA GLU A 254 -8.16 1.30 -21.45
C GLU A 254 -7.43 2.60 -21.86
N ASP A 255 -6.34 2.49 -22.62
CA ASP A 255 -5.56 3.62 -23.16
C ASP A 255 -6.31 4.36 -24.28
#